data_6a6a90cf3d4071b65b50eccf0871c464
#
_entry.id   6a6a90cf3d4071b65b50eccf0871c464
#
_cell.length_a   1.000
_cell.length_b   1.000
_cell.length_c   1.000
_cell.angle_alpha   90.00
_cell.angle_beta   90.00
_cell.angle_gamma   90.00
#
_symmetry.space_group_name_H-M   'P 1'
#
loop_
_entity.id
_entity.type
_entity.pdbx_description
1 polymer ?
#
loop_
_entity_poly.entity_id
_entity_poly.type
_entity_poly.pdbx_seq_one_letter_code
_entity_poly.pdbx_strand_id
1 'polypeptide(L)'
;PASRRVADIILLNNSFTSLPLGMKLGNQIMQAIEVIATLFFHKILYGVVLLVGTLLVGMQYPYAPRHITFMNMFLVTMPTIMWTLFPPQPRHRINPNYFWRDTLRAVLPIAALTGLGVLLTYWNMSMMFPQQLAEVATITVLIATFFGVYLVFLVGPMLGVVLDQRAAKARLLYLIVVLMVAFGSFKIDWLRSFFDFTSLNLAMLCPALVIALPIAIVQLYLAHRAGRKFTPVKK
;
A
#
# COMPACT_ATOMS: atom_id res chain seq x y z
N PRO A 1 40.79 24.68 -1.92
CA PRO A 1 39.59 25.43 -2.39
C PRO A 1 39.11 24.99 -3.77
N ALA A 2 40.02 24.70 -4.74
CA ALA A 2 39.62 24.30 -6.08
C ALA A 2 38.97 22.91 -6.13
N SER A 3 39.49 21.94 -5.40
CA SER A 3 38.93 20.57 -5.29
C SER A 3 37.52 20.53 -4.73
N ARG A 4 37.14 21.49 -3.86
CA ARG A 4 35.75 21.58 -3.34
C ARG A 4 34.72 21.99 -4.40
N ARG A 5 35.15 22.65 -5.49
CA ARG A 5 34.26 23.11 -6.57
C ARG A 5 33.89 22.01 -7.56
N VAL A 6 34.70 20.95 -7.62
CA VAL A 6 34.51 19.83 -8.56
C VAL A 6 34.18 18.51 -7.87
N ALA A 7 34.08 18.50 -6.52
CA ALA A 7 33.78 17.30 -5.76
C ALA A 7 32.28 17.14 -5.60
N ASP A 8 31.73 15.96 -5.92
CA ASP A 8 30.34 15.58 -5.68
C ASP A 8 30.05 15.38 -4.19
N ILE A 9 31.07 14.98 -3.41
CA ILE A 9 30.97 14.76 -1.96
C ILE A 9 32.16 15.40 -1.26
N ILE A 10 31.86 16.18 -0.21
CA ILE A 10 32.89 16.83 0.64
C ILE A 10 32.78 16.27 2.05
N LEU A 11 33.85 15.64 2.53
CA LEU A 11 33.96 15.17 3.91
C LEU A 11 34.45 16.30 4.81
N LEU A 12 33.58 16.85 5.66
CA LEU A 12 33.88 18.00 6.51
C LEU A 12 34.93 17.68 7.58
N ASN A 13 34.97 16.45 8.05
CA ASN A 13 35.92 15.99 9.08
C ASN A 13 37.16 15.30 8.50
N ASN A 14 37.38 15.34 7.18
CA ASN A 14 38.48 14.67 6.48
C ASN A 14 38.64 13.17 6.78
N SER A 15 37.55 12.50 7.26
CA SER A 15 37.57 11.09 7.63
C SER A 15 36.77 10.25 6.64
N PHE A 16 37.42 9.29 6.01
CA PHE A 16 36.77 8.31 5.12
C PHE A 16 35.84 7.33 5.88
N THR A 17 35.96 7.23 7.20
CA THR A 17 35.11 6.33 8.02
C THR A 17 33.64 6.71 7.96
N SER A 18 33.30 7.95 7.64
CA SER A 18 31.93 8.44 7.48
C SER A 18 31.28 7.99 6.16
N LEU A 19 32.07 7.67 5.13
CA LEU A 19 31.56 7.33 3.80
C LEU A 19 30.74 6.04 3.76
N PRO A 20 31.18 4.90 4.36
CA PRO A 20 30.36 3.68 4.42
C PRO A 20 29.03 3.89 5.14
N LEU A 21 29.01 4.70 6.20
CA LEU A 21 27.79 5.05 6.92
C LEU A 21 26.84 5.86 6.03
N GLY A 22 27.35 6.88 5.32
CA GLY A 22 26.59 7.67 4.37
C GLY A 22 26.00 6.81 3.25
N MET A 23 26.77 5.89 2.67
CA MET A 23 26.28 4.94 1.65
C MET A 23 25.20 4.02 2.18
N LYS A 24 25.34 3.51 3.42
CA LYS A 24 24.33 2.68 4.08
C LYS A 24 23.03 3.44 4.27
N LEU A 25 23.11 4.66 4.80
CA LEU A 25 21.92 5.52 4.99
C LEU A 25 21.27 5.88 3.66
N GLY A 26 22.05 6.24 2.64
CA GLY A 26 21.55 6.53 1.29
C GLY A 26 20.78 5.33 0.70
N ASN A 27 21.31 4.12 0.82
CA ASN A 27 20.62 2.91 0.37
C ASN A 27 19.32 2.65 1.17
N GLN A 28 19.28 2.91 2.47
CA GLN A 28 18.06 2.78 3.29
C GLN A 28 17.00 3.80 2.85
N ILE A 29 17.39 5.04 2.60
CA ILE A 29 16.49 6.09 2.11
C ILE A 29 15.90 5.69 0.75
N MET A 30 16.74 5.27 -0.20
CA MET A 30 16.28 4.81 -1.52
C MET A 30 15.30 3.64 -1.41
N GLN A 31 15.55 2.70 -0.50
CA GLN A 31 14.63 1.58 -0.25
C GLN A 31 13.31 2.04 0.35
N ALA A 32 13.33 3.00 1.27
CA ALA A 32 12.12 3.60 1.83
C ALA A 32 11.29 4.30 0.73
N ILE A 33 11.97 5.07 -0.14
CA ILE A 33 11.33 5.73 -1.29
C ILE A 33 10.69 4.69 -2.23
N GLU A 34 11.35 3.57 -2.53
CA GLU A 34 10.80 2.51 -3.38
C GLU A 34 9.53 1.91 -2.77
N VAL A 35 9.54 1.63 -1.47
CA VAL A 35 8.38 1.12 -0.75
C VAL A 35 7.23 2.13 -0.80
N ILE A 36 7.49 3.39 -0.47
CA ILE A 36 6.48 4.46 -0.47
C ILE A 36 5.91 4.66 -1.88
N ALA A 37 6.77 4.73 -2.91
CA ALA A 37 6.34 4.84 -4.30
C ALA A 37 5.45 3.68 -4.71
N THR A 38 5.76 2.46 -4.28
CA THR A 38 4.93 1.27 -4.53
C THR A 38 3.52 1.42 -3.97
N LEU A 39 3.37 1.95 -2.74
CA LEU A 39 2.07 2.19 -2.12
C LEU A 39 1.25 3.24 -2.90
N PHE A 40 1.90 4.33 -3.31
CA PHE A 40 1.25 5.38 -4.12
C PHE A 40 0.80 4.85 -5.48
N PHE A 41 1.67 4.15 -6.20
CA PHE A 41 1.31 3.58 -7.51
C PHE A 41 0.21 2.55 -7.42
N HIS A 42 0.26 1.68 -6.42
CA HIS A 42 -0.82 0.73 -6.19
C HIS A 42 -2.16 1.46 -6.06
N LYS A 43 -2.22 2.52 -5.24
CA LYS A 43 -3.45 3.29 -5.04
C LYS A 43 -3.96 3.92 -6.34
N ILE A 44 -3.09 4.58 -7.09
CA ILE A 44 -3.46 5.22 -8.36
C ILE A 44 -3.95 4.17 -9.36
N LEU A 45 -3.20 3.08 -9.52
CA LEU A 45 -3.49 2.06 -10.52
C LEU A 45 -4.79 1.31 -10.22
N TYR A 46 -5.03 0.87 -8.97
CA TYR A 46 -6.28 0.21 -8.66
C TYR A 46 -7.48 1.17 -8.77
N GLY A 47 -7.29 2.45 -8.43
CA GLY A 47 -8.31 3.47 -8.59
C GLY A 47 -8.70 3.69 -10.06
N VAL A 48 -7.71 3.69 -10.97
CA VAL A 48 -7.96 3.75 -12.43
C VAL A 48 -8.71 2.52 -12.91
N VAL A 49 -8.31 1.32 -12.47
CA VAL A 49 -9.00 0.06 -12.84
C VAL A 49 -10.45 0.07 -12.35
N LEU A 50 -10.69 0.53 -11.12
CA LEU A 50 -12.04 0.64 -10.57
C LEU A 50 -12.87 1.67 -11.34
N LEU A 51 -12.31 2.85 -11.62
CA LEU A 51 -13.00 3.92 -12.35
C LEU A 51 -13.39 3.46 -13.75
N VAL A 52 -12.44 2.92 -14.50
CA VAL A 52 -12.70 2.40 -15.85
C VAL A 52 -13.70 1.24 -15.81
N GLY A 53 -13.53 0.33 -14.84
CA GLY A 53 -14.44 -0.80 -14.67
C GLY A 53 -15.88 -0.38 -14.37
N THR A 54 -16.09 0.57 -13.47
CA THR A 54 -17.45 1.08 -13.15
C THR A 54 -18.08 1.79 -14.36
N LEU A 55 -17.30 2.55 -15.13
CA LEU A 55 -17.78 3.18 -16.37
C LEU A 55 -18.19 2.16 -17.43
N LEU A 56 -17.40 1.10 -17.64
CA LEU A 56 -17.70 0.06 -18.62
C LEU A 56 -18.95 -0.75 -18.26
N VAL A 57 -19.19 -0.97 -16.96
CA VAL A 57 -20.38 -1.71 -16.48
C VAL A 57 -21.61 -0.79 -16.33
N GLY A 58 -21.45 0.53 -16.50
CA GLY A 58 -22.55 1.50 -16.36
C GLY A 58 -22.96 1.72 -14.91
N MET A 59 -22.07 1.51 -13.94
CA MET A 59 -22.33 1.70 -12.51
C MET A 59 -21.79 3.04 -12.01
N GLN A 60 -22.42 3.57 -10.97
CA GLN A 60 -21.89 4.75 -10.27
C GLN A 60 -20.56 4.40 -9.57
N TYR A 61 -19.66 5.38 -9.48
CA TYR A 61 -18.40 5.22 -8.75
C TYR A 61 -18.69 5.08 -7.24
N PRO A 62 -18.17 4.04 -6.56
CA PRO A 62 -18.61 3.69 -5.20
C PRO A 62 -18.08 4.62 -4.10
N TYR A 63 -17.07 5.45 -4.39
CA TYR A 63 -16.40 6.24 -3.36
C TYR A 63 -16.86 7.69 -3.33
N ALA A 64 -17.35 8.13 -2.17
CA ALA A 64 -17.49 9.54 -1.84
C ALA A 64 -16.11 10.15 -1.49
N PRO A 65 -15.94 11.48 -1.60
CA PRO A 65 -14.68 12.16 -1.24
C PRO A 65 -14.19 11.84 0.19
N ARG A 66 -15.11 11.68 1.15
CA ARG A 66 -14.81 11.31 2.54
C ARG A 66 -14.27 9.88 2.66
N HIS A 67 -14.77 8.94 1.84
CA HIS A 67 -14.24 7.58 1.73
C HIS A 67 -12.78 7.59 1.25
N ILE A 68 -12.47 8.43 0.26
CA ILE A 68 -11.10 8.59 -0.25
C ILE A 68 -10.17 9.14 0.83
N THR A 69 -10.65 10.07 1.68
CA THR A 69 -9.89 10.59 2.82
C THR A 69 -9.56 9.49 3.82
N PHE A 70 -10.55 8.66 4.18
CA PHE A 70 -10.36 7.50 5.05
C PHE A 70 -9.29 6.55 4.49
N MET A 71 -9.44 6.14 3.23
CA MET A 71 -8.48 5.27 2.58
C MET A 71 -7.08 5.90 2.50
N ASN A 72 -6.95 7.19 2.20
CA ASN A 72 -5.67 7.88 2.15
C ASN A 72 -4.93 7.84 3.48
N MET A 73 -5.64 8.00 4.57
CA MET A 73 -5.05 7.94 5.90
C MET A 73 -4.37 6.59 6.14
N PHE A 74 -5.01 5.48 5.78
CA PHE A 74 -4.48 4.13 6.03
C PHE A 74 -3.56 3.61 4.93
N LEU A 75 -3.86 3.89 3.66
CA LEU A 75 -3.12 3.32 2.55
C LEU A 75 -1.85 4.12 2.19
N VAL A 76 -1.82 5.39 2.55
CA VAL A 76 -0.75 6.30 2.16
C VAL A 76 -0.10 6.95 3.37
N THR A 77 -0.84 7.75 4.14
CA THR A 77 -0.25 8.63 5.17
C THR A 77 0.42 7.82 6.28
N MET A 78 -0.30 6.92 6.93
CA MET A 78 0.25 6.12 8.03
C MET A 78 1.41 5.22 7.59
N PRO A 79 1.30 4.45 6.48
CA PRO A 79 2.43 3.64 6.02
C PRO A 79 3.65 4.48 5.63
N THR A 80 3.45 5.65 5.02
CA THR A 80 4.56 6.54 4.65
C THR A 80 5.31 7.01 5.90
N ILE A 81 4.60 7.46 6.94
CA ILE A 81 5.21 7.83 8.22
C ILE A 81 5.96 6.64 8.81
N MET A 82 5.34 5.47 8.84
CA MET A 82 5.95 4.26 9.37
C MET A 82 7.25 3.89 8.66
N TRP A 83 7.25 3.86 7.31
CA TRP A 83 8.43 3.51 6.53
C TRP A 83 9.52 4.59 6.53
N THR A 84 9.15 5.85 6.80
CA THR A 84 10.12 6.95 6.99
C THR A 84 10.82 6.84 8.33
N LEU A 85 10.09 6.52 9.41
CA LEU A 85 10.64 6.36 10.75
C LEU A 85 11.39 5.04 10.96
N PHE A 86 10.94 3.98 10.29
CA PHE A 86 11.49 2.62 10.38
C PHE A 86 11.85 2.09 9.00
N PRO A 87 12.89 2.68 8.35
CA PRO A 87 13.25 2.30 6.98
C PRO A 87 13.68 0.85 6.91
N PRO A 88 13.30 0.14 5.83
CA PRO A 88 13.66 -1.26 5.65
C PRO A 88 15.15 -1.41 5.35
N GLN A 89 15.69 -2.60 5.63
CA GLN A 89 17.09 -2.92 5.29
C GLN A 89 17.18 -3.31 3.81
N PRO A 90 18.06 -2.67 3.01
CA PRO A 90 18.19 -2.98 1.59
C PRO A 90 18.84 -4.37 1.40
N ARG A 91 18.23 -5.22 0.59
CA ARG A 91 18.82 -6.50 0.14
C ARG A 91 19.65 -6.36 -1.13
N HIS A 92 19.33 -5.38 -1.96
CA HIS A 92 19.98 -5.15 -3.25
C HIS A 92 20.25 -3.67 -3.43
N ARG A 93 21.19 -3.35 -4.32
CA ARG A 93 21.41 -1.97 -4.75
C ARG A 93 20.31 -1.59 -5.73
N ILE A 94 19.60 -0.52 -5.43
CA ILE A 94 18.63 0.07 -6.35
C ILE A 94 19.40 0.77 -7.46
N ASN A 95 19.11 0.39 -8.70
CA ASN A 95 19.65 1.11 -9.86
C ASN A 95 18.68 2.25 -10.22
N PRO A 96 19.09 3.53 -10.07
CA PRO A 96 18.21 4.67 -10.34
C PRO A 96 17.63 4.66 -11.77
N ASN A 97 18.37 4.16 -12.75
CA ASN A 97 17.94 4.13 -14.15
C ASN A 97 16.77 3.17 -14.43
N TYR A 98 16.60 2.17 -13.56
CA TYR A 98 15.53 1.16 -13.70
C TYR A 98 14.47 1.23 -12.62
N PHE A 99 14.60 2.17 -11.67
CA PHE A 99 13.75 2.34 -10.52
C PHE A 99 12.24 2.31 -10.89
N TRP A 100 11.82 3.19 -11.78
CA TRP A 100 10.43 3.29 -12.21
C TRP A 100 9.91 2.02 -12.87
N ARG A 101 10.70 1.46 -13.77
CA ARG A 101 10.34 0.26 -14.51
C ARG A 101 10.15 -0.93 -13.57
N ASP A 102 11.07 -1.10 -12.63
CA ASP A 102 11.08 -2.27 -11.75
C ASP A 102 9.98 -2.15 -10.68
N THR A 103 9.78 -0.97 -10.11
CA THR A 103 8.66 -0.68 -9.21
C THR A 103 7.30 -0.88 -9.89
N LEU A 104 7.11 -0.32 -11.08
CA LEU A 104 5.84 -0.47 -11.81
C LEU A 104 5.57 -1.92 -12.23
N ARG A 105 6.58 -2.66 -12.68
CA ARG A 105 6.43 -4.08 -13.01
C ARG A 105 6.04 -4.94 -11.82
N ALA A 106 6.49 -4.59 -10.63
CA ALA A 106 6.14 -5.30 -9.41
C ALA A 106 4.72 -4.96 -8.94
N VAL A 107 4.33 -3.68 -8.98
CA VAL A 107 3.07 -3.22 -8.41
C VAL A 107 1.87 -3.39 -9.35
N LEU A 108 2.06 -3.27 -10.66
CA LEU A 108 0.97 -3.24 -11.65
C LEU A 108 0.04 -4.48 -11.59
N PRO A 109 0.56 -5.73 -11.55
CA PRO A 109 -0.33 -6.90 -11.48
C PRO A 109 -1.11 -6.97 -10.15
N ILE A 110 -0.50 -6.54 -9.04
CA ILE A 110 -1.14 -6.53 -7.73
C ILE A 110 -2.23 -5.46 -7.68
N ALA A 111 -1.93 -4.26 -8.19
CA ALA A 111 -2.88 -3.17 -8.27
C ALA A 111 -4.07 -3.47 -9.19
N ALA A 112 -3.82 -4.10 -10.34
CA ALA A 112 -4.87 -4.54 -11.25
C ALA A 112 -5.80 -5.56 -10.57
N LEU A 113 -5.24 -6.55 -9.86
CA LEU A 113 -6.03 -7.52 -9.09
C LEU A 113 -6.81 -6.85 -7.95
N THR A 114 -6.23 -5.86 -7.26
CA THR A 114 -6.98 -5.06 -6.27
C THR A 114 -8.17 -4.37 -6.92
N GLY A 115 -7.94 -3.64 -8.03
CA GLY A 115 -9.01 -2.93 -8.73
C GLY A 115 -10.13 -3.84 -9.21
N LEU A 116 -9.78 -4.98 -9.80
CA LEU A 116 -10.74 -6.01 -10.20
C LEU A 116 -11.46 -6.62 -9.01
N GLY A 117 -10.76 -6.90 -7.91
CA GLY A 117 -11.35 -7.46 -6.70
C GLY A 117 -12.36 -6.51 -6.06
N VAL A 118 -12.02 -5.23 -5.97
CA VAL A 118 -12.92 -4.20 -5.46
C VAL A 118 -14.12 -4.02 -6.40
N LEU A 119 -13.89 -3.99 -7.72
CA LEU A 119 -14.95 -3.89 -8.72
C LEU A 119 -15.93 -5.09 -8.65
N LEU A 120 -15.39 -6.31 -8.59
CA LEU A 120 -16.20 -7.53 -8.46
C LEU A 120 -17.00 -7.55 -7.16
N THR A 121 -16.39 -7.12 -6.07
CA THR A 121 -17.10 -7.00 -4.78
C THR A 121 -18.23 -5.98 -4.89
N TYR A 122 -17.95 -4.79 -5.41
CA TYR A 122 -18.96 -3.76 -5.59
C TYR A 122 -20.10 -4.20 -6.48
N TRP A 123 -19.78 -4.79 -7.63
CA TRP A 123 -20.77 -5.29 -8.59
C TRP A 123 -21.66 -6.37 -7.99
N ASN A 124 -21.07 -7.44 -7.42
CA ASN A 124 -21.84 -8.52 -6.78
C ASN A 124 -22.73 -8.00 -5.65
N MET A 125 -22.17 -7.16 -4.76
CA MET A 125 -22.94 -6.60 -3.64
C MET A 125 -24.10 -5.73 -4.13
N SER A 126 -23.89 -4.92 -5.17
CA SER A 126 -24.94 -4.07 -5.74
C SER A 126 -26.08 -4.91 -6.36
N MET A 127 -25.74 -6.07 -6.94
CA MET A 127 -26.77 -7.00 -7.46
C MET A 127 -27.52 -7.75 -6.37
N MET A 128 -26.82 -8.12 -5.28
CA MET A 128 -27.44 -8.82 -4.16
C MET A 128 -28.28 -7.90 -3.27
N PHE A 129 -27.90 -6.63 -3.15
CA PHE A 129 -28.51 -5.65 -2.26
C PHE A 129 -28.83 -4.32 -2.96
N PRO A 130 -29.68 -4.32 -4.00
CA PRO A 130 -29.91 -3.13 -4.84
C PRO A 130 -30.56 -1.97 -4.10
N GLN A 131 -31.23 -2.25 -2.97
CA GLN A 131 -31.89 -1.24 -2.14
C GLN A 131 -30.98 -0.61 -1.07
N GLN A 132 -29.75 -1.11 -0.92
CA GLN A 132 -28.82 -0.77 0.16
C GLN A 132 -27.45 -0.31 -0.41
N LEU A 133 -27.47 0.53 -1.45
CA LEU A 133 -26.25 0.94 -2.17
C LEU A 133 -25.27 1.74 -1.29
N ALA A 134 -25.75 2.45 -0.27
CA ALA A 134 -24.89 3.16 0.67
C ALA A 134 -24.10 2.19 1.57
N GLU A 135 -24.74 1.11 2.03
CA GLU A 135 -24.04 0.04 2.78
C GLU A 135 -23.07 -0.71 1.88
N VAL A 136 -23.46 -0.99 0.63
CA VAL A 136 -22.58 -1.60 -0.38
C VAL A 136 -21.34 -0.74 -0.62
N ALA A 137 -21.49 0.59 -0.74
CA ALA A 137 -20.36 1.51 -0.86
C ALA A 137 -19.44 1.44 0.36
N THR A 138 -20.00 1.43 1.57
CA THR A 138 -19.27 1.29 2.83
C THR A 138 -18.46 -0.02 2.88
N ILE A 139 -19.07 -1.16 2.54
CA ILE A 139 -18.38 -2.45 2.45
C ILE A 139 -17.27 -2.42 1.39
N THR A 140 -17.51 -1.79 0.25
CA THR A 140 -16.52 -1.65 -0.83
C THR A 140 -15.29 -0.86 -0.36
N VAL A 141 -15.48 0.21 0.42
CA VAL A 141 -14.38 0.97 1.05
C VAL A 141 -13.59 0.10 2.02
N LEU A 142 -14.27 -0.72 2.83
CA LEU A 142 -13.59 -1.64 3.76
C LEU A 142 -12.74 -2.67 3.01
N ILE A 143 -13.26 -3.25 1.94
CA ILE A 143 -12.50 -4.22 1.13
C ILE A 143 -11.32 -3.55 0.44
N ALA A 144 -11.47 -2.34 -0.08
CA ALA A 144 -10.35 -1.57 -0.65
C ALA A 144 -9.29 -1.24 0.43
N THR A 145 -9.74 -0.87 1.64
CA THR A 145 -8.85 -0.62 2.78
C THR A 145 -8.13 -1.91 3.20
N PHE A 146 -8.83 -3.04 3.24
CA PHE A 146 -8.21 -4.34 3.49
C PHE A 146 -7.07 -4.64 2.50
N PHE A 147 -7.31 -4.50 1.20
CA PHE A 147 -6.25 -4.72 0.20
C PHE A 147 -5.09 -3.75 0.34
N GLY A 148 -5.34 -2.50 0.70
CA GLY A 148 -4.28 -1.52 0.91
C GLY A 148 -3.44 -1.79 2.15
N VAL A 149 -4.06 -2.15 3.27
CA VAL A 149 -3.39 -2.59 4.49
C VAL A 149 -2.60 -3.88 4.20
N TYR A 150 -3.21 -4.82 3.49
CA TYR A 150 -2.56 -6.06 3.09
C TYR A 150 -1.30 -5.80 2.24
N LEU A 151 -1.34 -4.82 1.33
CA LEU A 151 -0.16 -4.44 0.55
C LEU A 151 1.02 -4.02 1.42
N VAL A 152 0.81 -3.33 2.54
CA VAL A 152 1.89 -2.96 3.48
C VAL A 152 2.65 -4.20 3.97
N PHE A 153 1.97 -5.33 4.07
CA PHE A 153 2.59 -6.62 4.42
C PHE A 153 3.22 -7.32 3.22
N LEU A 154 2.68 -7.12 2.01
CA LEU A 154 3.20 -7.71 0.77
C LEU A 154 4.46 -7.03 0.25
N VAL A 155 4.68 -5.75 0.55
CA VAL A 155 5.83 -4.97 0.04
C VAL A 155 7.16 -5.63 0.40
N GLY A 156 7.30 -6.19 1.60
CA GLY A 156 8.50 -6.93 2.01
C GLY A 156 8.87 -8.06 1.06
N PRO A 157 8.02 -9.08 0.90
CA PRO A 157 8.25 -10.17 -0.06
C PRO A 157 8.31 -9.70 -1.51
N MET A 158 7.54 -8.68 -1.91
CA MET A 158 7.46 -8.19 -3.28
C MET A 158 8.75 -7.51 -3.75
N LEU A 159 9.35 -6.68 -2.91
CA LEU A 159 10.59 -5.95 -3.20
C LEU A 159 11.85 -6.63 -2.65
N GLY A 160 11.70 -7.81 -2.03
CA GLY A 160 12.82 -8.52 -1.44
C GLY A 160 13.47 -7.78 -0.25
N VAL A 161 12.71 -6.98 0.48
CA VAL A 161 13.19 -6.16 1.58
C VAL A 161 13.30 -6.97 2.87
N VAL A 162 14.38 -6.78 3.65
CA VAL A 162 14.50 -7.34 4.99
C VAL A 162 13.92 -6.38 6.02
N LEU A 163 13.09 -6.92 6.87
CA LEU A 163 12.54 -6.19 8.00
C LEU A 163 13.33 -6.57 9.26
N ASP A 164 13.87 -5.58 9.90
CA ASP A 164 14.39 -5.77 11.26
C ASP A 164 13.22 -5.87 12.27
N GLN A 165 13.56 -6.19 13.51
CA GLN A 165 12.54 -6.34 14.56
C GLN A 165 11.76 -5.03 14.81
N ARG A 166 12.41 -3.86 14.63
CA ARG A 166 11.75 -2.56 14.81
C ARG A 166 10.71 -2.30 13.74
N ALA A 167 11.06 -2.53 12.48
CA ALA A 167 10.13 -2.41 11.36
C ALA A 167 8.99 -3.44 11.44
N ALA A 168 9.25 -4.65 11.93
CA ALA A 168 8.21 -5.66 12.15
C ALA A 168 7.22 -5.23 13.25
N LYS A 169 7.72 -4.71 14.40
CA LYS A 169 6.88 -4.15 15.47
C LYS A 169 6.08 -2.94 15.01
N ALA A 170 6.69 -2.04 14.22
CA ALA A 170 6.01 -0.88 13.65
C ALA A 170 4.84 -1.28 12.76
N ARG A 171 4.98 -2.32 11.93
CA ARG A 171 3.88 -2.84 11.11
C ARG A 171 2.76 -3.47 11.95
N LEU A 172 3.10 -4.15 13.04
CA LEU A 172 2.09 -4.67 13.94
C LEU A 172 1.33 -3.53 14.63
N LEU A 173 2.04 -2.51 15.11
CA LEU A 173 1.41 -1.31 15.69
C LEU A 173 0.52 -0.61 14.67
N TYR A 174 0.99 -0.44 13.43
CA TYR A 174 0.19 0.10 12.34
C TYR A 174 -1.12 -0.70 12.15
N LEU A 175 -1.06 -2.03 12.10
CA LEU A 175 -2.25 -2.87 11.98
C LEU A 175 -3.22 -2.66 13.14
N ILE A 176 -2.72 -2.61 14.38
CA ILE A 176 -3.55 -2.36 15.57
C ILE A 176 -4.25 -1.00 15.46
N VAL A 177 -3.52 0.05 15.08
CA VAL A 177 -4.09 1.41 14.91
C VAL A 177 -5.15 1.42 13.82
N VAL A 178 -4.89 0.78 12.67
CA VAL A 178 -5.88 0.66 11.58
C VAL A 178 -7.15 -0.03 12.07
N LEU A 179 -7.02 -1.16 12.76
CA LEU A 179 -8.17 -1.90 13.28
C LEU A 179 -8.95 -1.09 14.32
N MET A 180 -8.26 -0.38 15.23
CA MET A 180 -8.91 0.47 16.22
C MET A 180 -9.70 1.62 15.56
N VAL A 181 -9.10 2.31 14.60
CA VAL A 181 -9.77 3.44 13.92
C VAL A 181 -10.88 2.95 13.02
N ALA A 182 -10.68 1.85 12.29
CA ALA A 182 -11.73 1.24 11.49
C ALA A 182 -12.94 0.85 12.38
N PHE A 183 -12.68 0.14 13.48
CA PHE A 183 -13.73 -0.23 14.43
C PHE A 183 -14.42 1.01 15.04
N GLY A 184 -13.65 2.01 15.47
CA GLY A 184 -14.14 3.28 16.00
C GLY A 184 -15.02 4.03 15.00
N SER A 185 -14.65 4.01 13.72
CA SER A 185 -15.42 4.66 12.65
C SER A 185 -16.83 4.09 12.45
N PHE A 186 -17.07 2.86 12.93
CA PHE A 186 -18.41 2.24 12.90
C PHE A 186 -19.16 2.33 14.21
N LYS A 187 -18.48 2.47 15.34
CA LYS A 187 -19.08 2.51 16.68
C LYS A 187 -19.34 3.93 17.18
N ILE A 188 -18.53 4.89 16.76
CA ILE A 188 -18.63 6.28 17.20
C ILE A 188 -19.43 7.05 16.14
N ASP A 189 -20.63 7.50 16.48
CA ASP A 189 -21.56 8.13 15.53
C ASP A 189 -20.96 9.37 14.83
N TRP A 190 -20.16 10.16 15.54
CA TRP A 190 -19.48 11.29 14.94
C TRP A 190 -18.48 10.87 13.86
N LEU A 191 -17.65 9.85 14.11
CA LEU A 191 -16.69 9.34 13.13
C LEU A 191 -17.40 8.70 11.94
N ARG A 192 -18.46 7.94 12.20
CA ARG A 192 -19.28 7.32 11.15
C ARG A 192 -19.88 8.37 10.22
N SER A 193 -20.47 9.43 10.78
CA SER A 193 -21.02 10.56 10.03
C SER A 193 -19.95 11.36 9.31
N PHE A 194 -18.77 11.54 9.93
CA PHE A 194 -17.65 12.26 9.33
C PHE A 194 -17.13 11.59 8.05
N PHE A 195 -17.00 10.27 8.08
CA PHE A 195 -16.55 9.48 6.92
C PHE A 195 -17.69 9.08 5.97
N ASP A 196 -18.93 9.45 6.27
CA ASP A 196 -20.11 9.10 5.47
C ASP A 196 -20.35 7.57 5.39
N PHE A 197 -20.07 6.88 6.49
CA PHE A 197 -20.30 5.45 6.60
C PHE A 197 -21.71 5.15 7.11
N THR A 198 -22.30 4.09 6.56
CA THR A 198 -23.54 3.50 7.08
C THR A 198 -23.25 2.51 8.21
N SER A 199 -24.29 2.02 8.84
CA SER A 199 -24.15 0.91 9.81
C SER A 199 -23.59 -0.33 9.13
N LEU A 200 -22.62 -0.99 9.78
CA LEU A 200 -22.02 -2.19 9.23
C LEU A 200 -22.99 -3.36 9.26
N ASN A 201 -23.38 -3.84 8.10
CA ASN A 201 -24.18 -5.06 7.97
C ASN A 201 -23.25 -6.27 7.83
N LEU A 202 -23.16 -7.09 8.89
CA LEU A 202 -22.29 -8.28 8.89
C LEU A 202 -22.70 -9.32 7.84
N ALA A 203 -23.99 -9.36 7.45
CA ALA A 203 -24.43 -10.26 6.40
C ALA A 203 -23.82 -9.93 5.03
N MET A 204 -23.48 -8.66 4.79
CA MET A 204 -22.79 -8.24 3.56
C MET A 204 -21.28 -8.49 3.62
N LEU A 205 -20.68 -8.54 4.80
CA LEU A 205 -19.24 -8.73 4.95
C LEU A 205 -18.79 -10.12 4.52
N CYS A 206 -19.56 -11.16 4.83
CA CYS A 206 -19.22 -12.53 4.47
C CYS A 206 -19.08 -12.73 2.95
N PRO A 207 -20.05 -12.40 2.09
CA PRO A 207 -19.92 -12.56 0.64
C PRO A 207 -18.81 -11.64 0.06
N ALA A 208 -18.59 -10.44 0.62
CA ALA A 208 -17.51 -9.58 0.20
C ALA A 208 -16.13 -10.22 0.47
N LEU A 209 -15.95 -10.86 1.62
CA LEU A 209 -14.71 -11.58 1.97
C LEU A 209 -14.52 -12.84 1.12
N VAL A 210 -15.57 -13.54 0.75
CA VAL A 210 -15.50 -14.70 -0.16
C VAL A 210 -14.88 -14.31 -1.52
N ILE A 211 -15.15 -13.08 -2.00
CA ILE A 211 -14.53 -12.55 -3.22
C ILE A 211 -13.11 -12.06 -2.96
N ALA A 212 -12.89 -11.35 -1.85
CA ALA A 212 -11.61 -10.69 -1.57
C ALA A 212 -10.48 -11.67 -1.19
N LEU A 213 -10.77 -12.73 -0.42
CA LEU A 213 -9.75 -13.65 0.09
C LEU A 213 -9.02 -14.45 -1.00
N PRO A 214 -9.70 -15.04 -2.02
CA PRO A 214 -9.00 -15.70 -3.13
C PRO A 214 -8.06 -14.74 -3.89
N ILE A 215 -8.48 -13.50 -4.08
CA ILE A 215 -7.67 -12.48 -4.75
C ILE A 215 -6.44 -12.13 -3.88
N ALA A 216 -6.60 -12.01 -2.58
CA ALA A 216 -5.48 -11.79 -1.66
C ALA A 216 -4.46 -12.95 -1.70
N ILE A 217 -4.92 -14.19 -1.83
CA ILE A 217 -4.03 -15.36 -1.99
C ILE A 217 -3.23 -15.26 -3.30
N VAL A 218 -3.87 -14.90 -4.40
CA VAL A 218 -3.18 -14.71 -5.69
C VAL A 218 -2.18 -13.55 -5.60
N GLN A 219 -2.52 -12.46 -4.94
CA GLN A 219 -1.60 -11.34 -4.70
C GLN A 219 -0.37 -11.76 -3.89
N LEU A 220 -0.54 -12.60 -2.85
CA LEU A 220 0.57 -13.15 -2.06
C LEU A 220 1.51 -13.97 -2.95
N TYR A 221 0.96 -14.83 -3.79
CA TYR A 221 1.75 -15.62 -4.74
C TYR A 221 2.54 -14.73 -5.71
N LEU A 222 1.90 -13.71 -6.29
CA LEU A 222 2.55 -12.78 -7.21
C LEU A 222 3.63 -11.93 -6.52
N ALA A 223 3.40 -11.49 -5.28
CA ALA A 223 4.38 -10.76 -4.49
C ALA A 223 5.65 -11.60 -4.25
N HIS A 224 5.50 -12.86 -3.86
CA HIS A 224 6.63 -13.77 -3.69
C HIS A 224 7.35 -14.08 -5.01
N ARG A 225 6.61 -14.22 -6.12
CA ARG A 225 7.20 -14.41 -7.45
C ARG A 225 7.99 -13.18 -7.91
N ALA A 226 7.49 -11.98 -7.66
CA ALA A 226 8.20 -10.75 -7.97
C ALA A 226 9.51 -10.63 -7.17
N GLY A 227 9.48 -10.91 -5.87
CA GLY A 227 10.66 -10.84 -4.99
C GLY A 227 11.77 -11.83 -5.34
N ARG A 228 11.44 -12.96 -5.95
CA ARG A 228 12.46 -13.94 -6.43
C ARG A 228 13.34 -13.41 -7.58
N LYS A 229 12.89 -12.38 -8.28
CA LYS A 229 13.65 -11.76 -9.38
C LYS A 229 14.74 -10.80 -8.88
N PHE A 230 14.67 -10.37 -7.64
CA PHE A 230 15.72 -9.58 -7.02
C PHE A 230 16.83 -10.50 -6.54
N THR A 231 17.88 -10.63 -7.35
CA THR A 231 19.07 -11.41 -6.97
C THR A 231 19.73 -10.81 -5.72
N PRO A 232 20.06 -11.64 -4.72
CA PRO A 232 20.77 -11.15 -3.54
C PRO A 232 22.12 -10.56 -3.96
N VAL A 233 22.52 -9.45 -3.33
CA VAL A 233 23.89 -8.93 -3.44
C VAL A 233 24.81 -10.03 -2.95
N LYS A 234 25.59 -10.64 -3.85
CA LYS A 234 26.71 -11.50 -3.44
C LYS A 234 27.59 -10.68 -2.51
N LYS A 235 27.82 -11.20 -1.31
CA LYS A 235 28.74 -10.62 -0.32
C LYS A 235 30.15 -10.55 -0.87
#